data_23b2dcb37862a78fdb5ccfd50bb272b0
#
_entry.id   23b2dcb37862a78fdb5ccfd50bb272b0
#
_cell.length_a   1.000
_cell.length_b   1.000
_cell.length_c   1.000
_cell.angle_alpha   90.00
_cell.angle_beta   90.00
_cell.angle_gamma   90.00
#
_symmetry.space_group_name_H-M   'P 1'
#
loop_
_entity.id
_entity.type
_entity.pdbx_description
1 polymer ?
#
loop_
_entity_poly.entity_id
_entity_poly.type
_entity_poly.pdbx_seq_one_letter_code
_entity_poly.pdbx_strand_id
1 'polypeptide(L)'
;MIIHYMYLLRLILLVFICITPVHGNSIYNLIKIPNLEIYEINTENRLKYFYAKSSFRLGVQKNIICENSNKDDLDNKYNLINKNLNKYSHNFLKKISLKYIVLCENLSIAGINTAGIPDNVMKTLILDIKFDHKYFERVIHHEIFHIINDSYKELFNEEKWTSFNNKNFKYSTCSTCSKKLGLDTYKHTNGFLTEYSQSTASEDMAEVFSHLIYKISKSKNDPILKKKETFIRNNISKIDKNFKF
;
A
#
# COMPACT_ATOMS: atom_id res chain seq x y z
N MET A 1 6.88 56.26 22.87
CA MET A 1 6.19 55.70 21.69
C MET A 1 7.00 54.57 21.03
N ILE A 2 8.29 54.64 20.88
CA ILE A 2 9.15 53.60 20.25
C ILE A 2 9.23 52.30 21.05
N ILE A 3 9.27 52.37 22.38
CA ILE A 3 9.37 51.20 23.27
C ILE A 3 8.10 50.34 23.22
N HIS A 4 6.91 50.96 23.08
CA HIS A 4 5.66 50.22 22.98
C HIS A 4 5.52 49.45 21.66
N TYR A 5 6.09 49.97 20.57
CA TYR A 5 6.12 49.31 19.28
C TYR A 5 7.03 48.07 19.28
N MET A 6 8.16 48.12 20.00
CA MET A 6 9.08 46.94 20.11
C MET A 6 8.46 45.81 20.92
N TYR A 7 7.65 46.09 21.94
CA TYR A 7 6.94 45.04 22.68
C TYR A 7 5.82 44.40 21.86
N LEU A 8 5.09 45.19 21.08
CA LEU A 8 4.03 44.70 20.19
C LEU A 8 4.63 43.81 19.09
N LEU A 9 5.79 44.19 18.49
CA LEU A 9 6.49 43.39 17.48
C LEU A 9 6.99 42.07 18.05
N ARG A 10 7.50 42.03 19.28
CA ARG A 10 7.91 40.80 19.99
C ARG A 10 6.75 39.87 20.30
N LEU A 11 5.58 40.43 20.66
CA LEU A 11 4.37 39.64 20.92
C LEU A 11 3.83 39.01 19.62
N ILE A 12 3.86 39.75 18.51
CA ILE A 12 3.46 39.25 17.18
C ILE A 12 4.42 38.14 16.71
N LEU A 13 5.74 38.30 16.95
CA LEU A 13 6.71 37.25 16.59
C LEU A 13 6.53 35.96 17.42
N LEU A 14 6.16 36.08 18.70
CA LEU A 14 5.90 34.93 19.56
C LEU A 14 4.60 34.18 19.18
N VAL A 15 3.60 34.89 18.68
CA VAL A 15 2.34 34.24 18.21
C VAL A 15 2.53 33.53 16.88
N PHE A 16 3.45 33.99 16.01
CA PHE A 16 3.75 33.30 14.75
C PHE A 16 4.58 32.02 14.91
N ILE A 17 5.29 31.85 16.03
CA ILE A 17 6.08 30.64 16.30
C ILE A 17 5.22 29.48 16.82
N CYS A 18 4.00 29.73 17.27
CA CYS A 18 3.10 28.70 17.82
C CYS A 18 2.11 28.11 16.83
N ILE A 19 2.12 28.53 15.55
CA ILE A 19 1.31 27.89 14.50
C ILE A 19 2.23 27.07 13.60
N THR A 20 2.96 26.14 14.18
CA THR A 20 3.36 24.97 13.39
C THR A 20 2.06 24.16 13.19
N PRO A 21 1.63 23.91 11.95
CA PRO A 21 0.56 22.95 11.75
C PRO A 21 1.08 21.64 12.34
N VAL A 22 0.46 21.19 13.41
CA VAL A 22 0.57 19.81 13.85
C VAL A 22 -0.04 19.01 12.72
N HIS A 23 0.78 18.68 11.72
CA HIS A 23 0.43 17.66 10.76
C HIS A 23 0.27 16.41 11.59
N GLY A 24 -0.96 16.05 11.84
CA GLY A 24 -1.33 14.87 12.58
C GLY A 24 -0.62 13.69 11.94
N ASN A 25 0.39 13.19 12.60
CA ASN A 25 1.17 12.04 12.20
C ASN A 25 0.37 10.78 12.40
N SER A 26 -0.43 10.55 11.48
CA SER A 26 -1.38 9.50 11.49
C SER A 26 -0.75 8.14 11.22
N ILE A 27 -0.59 7.73 10.05
CA ILE A 27 -0.17 6.39 9.63
C ILE A 27 1.34 6.13 9.92
N TYR A 28 2.14 7.14 10.09
CA TYR A 28 3.60 7.12 10.00
C TYR A 28 4.36 6.62 11.23
N ASN A 29 3.68 6.14 12.25
CA ASN A 29 4.31 5.62 13.46
C ASN A 29 4.18 4.09 13.62
N LEU A 30 4.10 3.34 12.51
CA LEU A 30 3.90 1.88 12.56
C LEU A 30 5.01 1.15 13.33
N ILE A 31 6.26 1.61 13.27
CA ILE A 31 7.37 1.08 14.08
C ILE A 31 7.17 1.34 15.59
N LYS A 32 6.33 2.30 15.94
CA LYS A 32 5.96 2.57 17.33
C LYS A 32 4.72 1.81 17.78
N ILE A 33 4.27 0.83 17.04
CA ILE A 33 3.20 -0.07 17.49
C ILE A 33 3.70 -0.75 18.76
N PRO A 34 2.99 -0.60 19.87
CA PRO A 34 3.40 -1.23 21.12
C PRO A 34 3.27 -2.75 21.01
N ASN A 35 4.14 -3.46 21.72
CA ASN A 35 4.07 -4.92 21.84
C ASN A 35 4.19 -5.69 20.51
N LEU A 36 4.96 -5.16 19.56
CA LEU A 36 5.44 -5.96 18.44
C LEU A 36 6.59 -6.86 18.90
N GLU A 37 6.55 -8.11 18.49
CA GLU A 37 7.63 -9.07 18.70
C GLU A 37 8.19 -9.52 17.35
N ILE A 38 9.51 -9.75 17.30
CA ILE A 38 10.15 -10.27 16.09
C ILE A 38 9.70 -11.72 15.94
N TYR A 39 9.14 -12.03 14.77
CA TYR A 39 8.82 -13.39 14.38
C TYR A 39 10.01 -14.03 13.68
N GLU A 40 10.54 -13.36 12.64
CA GLU A 40 11.67 -13.85 11.85
C GLU A 40 12.42 -12.71 11.14
N ILE A 41 13.68 -12.95 10.82
CA ILE A 41 14.47 -12.14 9.88
C ILE A 41 14.80 -13.03 8.68
N ASN A 42 14.18 -12.73 7.55
CA ASN A 42 14.39 -13.50 6.34
C ASN A 42 15.82 -13.33 5.81
N THR A 43 16.48 -14.43 5.50
CA THR A 43 17.89 -14.43 5.03
C THR A 43 18.03 -14.07 3.54
N GLU A 44 17.01 -14.30 2.71
CA GLU A 44 17.05 -14.06 1.27
C GLU A 44 16.79 -12.59 0.92
N ASN A 45 15.64 -12.06 1.38
CA ASN A 45 15.19 -10.70 1.06
C ASN A 45 15.49 -9.67 2.15
N ARG A 46 15.95 -10.12 3.32
CA ARG A 46 16.30 -9.32 4.51
C ARG A 46 15.14 -8.54 5.12
N LEU A 47 13.90 -8.93 4.83
CA LEU A 47 12.74 -8.40 5.52
C LEU A 47 12.71 -8.88 6.97
N LYS A 48 12.28 -7.98 7.86
CA LYS A 48 12.05 -8.31 9.27
C LYS A 48 10.55 -8.44 9.50
N TYR A 49 10.15 -9.61 9.94
CA TYR A 49 8.76 -9.92 10.25
C TYR A 49 8.51 -9.73 11.73
N PHE A 50 7.49 -8.96 12.03
CA PHE A 50 6.97 -8.75 13.38
C PHE A 50 5.54 -9.24 13.45
N TYR A 51 5.10 -9.62 14.64
CA TYR A 51 3.70 -9.91 14.89
C TYR A 51 3.17 -9.09 16.07
N ALA A 52 1.87 -8.82 16.07
CA ALA A 52 1.21 -8.07 17.11
C ALA A 52 0.85 -8.97 18.29
N LYS A 53 1.44 -8.72 19.47
CA LYS A 53 1.08 -9.42 20.73
C LYS A 53 -0.17 -8.85 21.39
N SER A 54 -0.56 -7.65 21.03
CA SER A 54 -1.80 -7.03 21.49
C SER A 54 -2.41 -6.20 20.36
N SER A 55 -3.72 -6.05 20.41
CA SER A 55 -4.44 -5.21 19.44
C SER A 55 -3.94 -3.77 19.50
N PHE A 56 -3.90 -3.12 18.35
CA PHE A 56 -3.47 -1.73 18.23
C PHE A 56 -4.40 -0.90 17.36
N ARG A 57 -4.33 0.41 17.55
CA ARG A 57 -5.05 1.41 16.76
C ARG A 57 -4.10 2.49 16.29
N LEU A 58 -4.12 2.79 15.00
CA LEU A 58 -3.27 3.76 14.33
C LEU A 58 -4.07 4.68 13.42
N GLY A 59 -3.35 5.55 12.71
CA GLY A 59 -3.92 6.42 11.70
C GLY A 59 -4.66 7.64 12.27
N VAL A 60 -5.27 8.40 11.36
CA VAL A 60 -6.05 9.58 11.71
C VAL A 60 -7.25 9.16 12.54
N GLN A 61 -7.42 9.78 13.72
CA GLN A 61 -8.49 9.43 14.66
C GLN A 61 -8.51 7.93 15.06
N LYS A 62 -7.36 7.25 14.99
CA LYS A 62 -7.24 5.83 15.32
C LYS A 62 -8.15 4.93 14.46
N ASN A 63 -8.32 5.28 13.20
CA ASN A 63 -9.21 4.61 12.26
C ASN A 63 -8.62 3.32 11.63
N ILE A 64 -7.34 3.02 11.86
CA ILE A 64 -6.71 1.75 11.52
C ILE A 64 -6.72 0.89 12.77
N ILE A 65 -7.33 -0.29 12.67
CA ILE A 65 -7.47 -1.24 13.77
C ILE A 65 -6.88 -2.56 13.31
N CYS A 66 -6.06 -3.19 14.16
CA CYS A 66 -5.61 -4.55 13.98
C CYS A 66 -5.55 -5.28 15.31
N GLU A 67 -5.94 -6.53 15.31
CA GLU A 67 -5.96 -7.37 16.48
C GLU A 67 -4.64 -8.13 16.66
N ASN A 68 -4.40 -8.67 17.85
CA ASN A 68 -3.23 -9.50 18.10
C ASN A 68 -3.28 -10.79 17.28
N SER A 69 -2.09 -11.24 16.87
CA SER A 69 -1.97 -12.49 16.12
C SER A 69 -1.99 -13.72 17.04
N ASN A 70 -2.76 -14.71 16.64
CA ASN A 70 -2.62 -16.06 17.18
C ASN A 70 -1.39 -16.74 16.56
N LYS A 71 -0.59 -17.44 17.37
CA LYS A 71 0.66 -18.05 16.89
C LYS A 71 0.42 -19.16 15.86
N ASP A 72 -0.60 -19.99 16.04
CA ASP A 72 -0.90 -21.08 15.11
C ASP A 72 -1.35 -20.55 13.75
N ASP A 73 -2.15 -19.48 13.73
CA ASP A 73 -2.58 -18.81 12.52
C ASP A 73 -1.41 -18.12 11.81
N LEU A 74 -0.50 -17.54 12.59
CA LEU A 74 0.72 -16.93 12.10
C LEU A 74 1.63 -17.97 11.41
N ASP A 75 1.90 -19.10 12.06
CA ASP A 75 2.73 -20.19 11.53
C ASP A 75 2.14 -20.77 10.25
N ASN A 76 0.82 -20.93 10.19
CA ASN A 76 0.10 -21.40 9.00
C ASN A 76 0.19 -20.41 7.82
N LYS A 77 0.18 -19.10 8.08
CA LYS A 77 0.15 -18.06 7.05
C LYS A 77 1.53 -17.59 6.62
N TYR A 78 2.52 -17.68 7.51
CA TYR A 78 3.87 -17.15 7.29
C TYR A 78 4.53 -17.70 6.02
N ASN A 79 4.48 -19.01 5.81
CA ASN A 79 5.10 -19.63 4.64
C ASN A 79 4.54 -19.09 3.32
N LEU A 80 3.23 -18.82 3.27
CA LEU A 80 2.58 -18.21 2.11
C LEU A 80 3.06 -16.78 1.87
N ILE A 81 3.12 -15.98 2.94
CA ILE A 81 3.60 -14.59 2.88
C ILE A 81 5.06 -14.56 2.42
N ASN A 82 5.91 -15.35 3.07
CA ASN A 82 7.33 -15.42 2.77
C ASN A 82 7.60 -15.85 1.32
N LYS A 83 6.92 -16.89 0.83
CA LYS A 83 6.99 -17.34 -0.57
C LYS A 83 6.68 -16.21 -1.55
N ASN A 84 5.67 -15.39 -1.27
CA ASN A 84 5.28 -14.29 -2.15
C ASN A 84 6.25 -13.10 -2.06
N LEU A 85 6.75 -12.78 -0.88
CA LEU A 85 7.71 -11.69 -0.69
C LEU A 85 9.12 -12.04 -1.20
N ASN A 86 9.50 -13.32 -1.22
CA ASN A 86 10.76 -13.79 -1.82
C ASN A 86 10.79 -13.72 -3.35
N LYS A 87 9.66 -13.40 -4.02
CA LYS A 87 9.68 -13.02 -5.44
C LYS A 87 10.42 -11.71 -5.69
N TYR A 88 10.59 -10.89 -4.66
CA TYR A 88 11.30 -9.61 -4.72
C TYR A 88 12.71 -9.73 -4.18
N SER A 89 13.70 -9.42 -5.01
CA SER A 89 15.10 -9.42 -4.56
C SER A 89 15.33 -8.39 -3.46
N HIS A 90 16.29 -8.64 -2.57
CA HIS A 90 16.69 -7.66 -1.55
C HIS A 90 17.01 -6.28 -2.15
N ASN A 91 17.70 -6.24 -3.31
CA ASN A 91 18.03 -4.98 -3.97
C ASN A 91 16.77 -4.22 -4.43
N PHE A 92 15.74 -4.92 -4.94
CA PHE A 92 14.49 -4.30 -5.31
C PHE A 92 13.76 -3.76 -4.08
N LEU A 93 13.64 -4.55 -3.01
CA LEU A 93 12.99 -4.11 -1.76
C LEU A 93 13.71 -2.90 -1.14
N LYS A 94 15.04 -2.85 -1.25
CA LYS A 94 15.81 -1.68 -0.82
C LYS A 94 15.49 -0.43 -1.65
N LYS A 95 15.33 -0.57 -2.97
CA LYS A 95 14.96 0.54 -3.87
C LYS A 95 13.59 1.13 -3.53
N ILE A 96 12.60 0.29 -3.20
CA ILE A 96 11.27 0.72 -2.78
C ILE A 96 11.17 1.01 -1.27
N SER A 97 12.30 0.95 -0.56
CA SER A 97 12.40 1.24 0.88
C SER A 97 11.59 0.32 1.80
N LEU A 98 11.14 -0.86 1.39
CA LEU A 98 10.45 -1.81 2.27
C LEU A 98 11.46 -2.58 3.14
N LYS A 99 11.21 -2.63 4.45
CA LYS A 99 12.08 -3.30 5.44
C LYS A 99 11.32 -4.18 6.42
N TYR A 100 10.11 -3.80 6.78
CA TYR A 100 9.36 -4.38 7.89
C TYR A 100 8.01 -4.90 7.41
N ILE A 101 7.68 -6.10 7.88
CA ILE A 101 6.36 -6.70 7.71
C ILE A 101 5.76 -6.84 9.11
N VAL A 102 4.56 -6.31 9.31
CA VAL A 102 3.81 -6.47 10.56
C VAL A 102 2.62 -7.36 10.30
N LEU A 103 2.52 -8.44 11.06
CA LEU A 103 1.47 -9.45 10.94
C LEU A 103 0.48 -9.29 12.09
N CYS A 104 -0.79 -9.19 11.79
CA CYS A 104 -1.87 -9.04 12.75
C CYS A 104 -3.16 -9.65 12.20
N GLU A 105 -4.24 -9.64 12.96
CA GLU A 105 -5.52 -10.20 12.56
C GLU A 105 -6.60 -9.13 12.47
N ASN A 106 -7.61 -9.36 11.62
CA ASN A 106 -8.80 -8.51 11.47
C ASN A 106 -8.44 -7.03 11.22
N LEU A 107 -7.51 -6.81 10.27
CA LEU A 107 -7.08 -5.47 9.89
C LEU A 107 -8.22 -4.71 9.21
N SER A 108 -8.47 -3.50 9.67
CA SER A 108 -9.47 -2.62 9.06
C SER A 108 -9.02 -1.17 9.02
N ILE A 109 -9.51 -0.42 8.05
CA ILE A 109 -9.36 1.04 7.94
C ILE A 109 -10.73 1.68 7.75
N ALA A 110 -11.07 2.65 8.61
CA ALA A 110 -12.37 3.32 8.62
C ALA A 110 -13.57 2.33 8.62
N GLY A 111 -13.43 1.19 9.30
CA GLY A 111 -14.45 0.14 9.39
C GLY A 111 -14.54 -0.79 8.18
N ILE A 112 -13.65 -0.65 7.19
CA ILE A 112 -13.57 -1.53 6.02
C ILE A 112 -12.41 -2.52 6.23
N ASN A 113 -12.71 -3.83 6.16
CA ASN A 113 -11.68 -4.86 6.24
C ASN A 113 -10.73 -4.75 5.04
N THR A 114 -9.44 -4.82 5.32
CA THR A 114 -8.38 -4.79 4.30
C THR A 114 -7.34 -5.86 4.54
N ALA A 115 -6.72 -6.35 3.48
CA ALA A 115 -5.68 -7.37 3.58
C ALA A 115 -4.33 -6.79 3.98
N GLY A 116 -4.08 -5.51 3.69
CA GLY A 116 -2.84 -4.87 4.00
C GLY A 116 -2.93 -3.35 4.06
N ILE A 117 -1.95 -2.74 4.68
CA ILE A 117 -1.75 -1.29 4.72
C ILE A 117 -0.26 -1.02 4.52
N PRO A 118 0.13 -0.40 3.38
CA PRO A 118 1.50 -0.01 3.11
C PRO A 118 1.83 1.34 3.78
N ASP A 119 3.08 1.48 4.24
CA ASP A 119 3.61 2.75 4.74
C ASP A 119 5.05 2.94 4.27
N ASN A 120 5.21 3.75 3.24
CA ASN A 120 6.50 4.02 2.63
C ASN A 120 7.45 4.80 3.56
N VAL A 121 6.93 5.70 4.40
CA VAL A 121 7.74 6.50 5.34
C VAL A 121 8.35 5.62 6.41
N MET A 122 7.57 4.72 6.98
CA MET A 122 8.02 3.77 8.00
C MET A 122 8.63 2.50 7.39
N LYS A 123 8.66 2.39 6.06
CA LYS A 123 9.23 1.22 5.34
C LYS A 123 8.58 -0.09 5.75
N THR A 124 7.26 -0.05 5.97
CA THR A 124 6.49 -1.11 6.60
C THR A 124 5.30 -1.49 5.73
N LEU A 125 4.98 -2.78 5.73
CA LEU A 125 3.71 -3.31 5.24
C LEU A 125 3.06 -4.07 6.39
N ILE A 126 1.83 -3.68 6.76
CA ILE A 126 0.97 -4.45 7.67
C ILE A 126 0.16 -5.41 6.83
N LEU A 127 0.01 -6.66 7.27
CA LEU A 127 -0.79 -7.68 6.61
C LEU A 127 -1.75 -8.35 7.61
N ASP A 128 -2.98 -8.54 7.19
CA ASP A 128 -4.00 -9.31 7.90
C ASP A 128 -3.85 -10.81 7.60
N ILE A 129 -3.38 -11.58 8.57
CA ILE A 129 -3.20 -13.04 8.39
C ILE A 129 -4.53 -13.81 8.33
N LYS A 130 -5.66 -13.18 8.69
CA LYS A 130 -7.01 -13.75 8.59
C LYS A 130 -7.74 -13.39 7.30
N PHE A 131 -7.16 -12.51 6.49
CA PHE A 131 -7.80 -12.13 5.24
C PHE A 131 -8.07 -13.33 4.33
N ASP A 132 -9.13 -13.24 3.52
CA ASP A 132 -9.62 -14.32 2.65
C ASP A 132 -8.49 -14.93 1.81
N HIS A 133 -8.25 -16.22 2.02
CA HIS A 133 -7.19 -16.98 1.38
C HIS A 133 -7.26 -16.95 -0.15
N LYS A 134 -8.48 -16.87 -0.73
CA LYS A 134 -8.71 -16.80 -2.17
C LYS A 134 -7.98 -15.63 -2.84
N TYR A 135 -7.89 -14.50 -2.15
CA TYR A 135 -7.34 -13.27 -2.70
C TYR A 135 -5.96 -12.92 -2.13
N PHE A 136 -5.60 -13.49 -0.98
CA PHE A 136 -4.52 -13.01 -0.13
C PHE A 136 -3.16 -12.95 -0.84
N GLU A 137 -2.78 -13.99 -1.60
CA GLU A 137 -1.50 -13.98 -2.33
C GLU A 137 -1.43 -12.80 -3.32
N ARG A 138 -2.50 -12.56 -4.06
CA ARG A 138 -2.56 -11.46 -5.02
C ARG A 138 -2.53 -10.11 -4.35
N VAL A 139 -3.22 -9.98 -3.22
CA VAL A 139 -3.28 -8.72 -2.48
C VAL A 139 -1.94 -8.34 -1.85
N ILE A 140 -1.10 -9.29 -1.44
CA ILE A 140 0.28 -8.98 -1.03
C ILE A 140 1.00 -8.17 -2.11
N HIS A 141 0.88 -8.58 -3.37
CA HIS A 141 1.52 -7.86 -4.48
C HIS A 141 0.84 -6.54 -4.80
N HIS A 142 -0.47 -6.44 -4.60
CA HIS A 142 -1.24 -5.21 -4.70
C HIS A 142 -0.69 -4.15 -3.73
N GLU A 143 -0.52 -4.50 -2.46
CA GLU A 143 0.02 -3.59 -1.44
C GLU A 143 1.49 -3.22 -1.69
N ILE A 144 2.29 -4.15 -2.20
CA ILE A 144 3.65 -3.84 -2.65
C ILE A 144 3.65 -2.78 -3.75
N PHE A 145 2.67 -2.81 -4.66
CA PHE A 145 2.59 -1.79 -5.70
C PHE A 145 2.34 -0.38 -5.12
N HIS A 146 1.53 -0.24 -4.09
CA HIS A 146 1.35 1.07 -3.45
C HIS A 146 2.66 1.61 -2.88
N ILE A 147 3.52 0.75 -2.30
CA ILE A 147 4.87 1.15 -1.85
C ILE A 147 5.75 1.56 -3.04
N ILE A 148 5.67 0.84 -4.16
CA ILE A 148 6.39 1.19 -5.39
C ILE A 148 5.90 2.55 -5.91
N ASN A 149 4.59 2.74 -6.03
CA ASN A 149 3.98 3.95 -6.53
C ASN A 149 4.34 5.18 -5.66
N ASP A 150 4.30 5.02 -4.34
CA ASP A 150 4.69 6.08 -3.41
C ASP A 150 6.18 6.44 -3.51
N SER A 151 7.04 5.46 -3.77
CA SER A 151 8.49 5.67 -3.91
C SER A 151 8.88 6.29 -5.26
N TYR A 152 8.05 6.14 -6.29
CA TYR A 152 8.33 6.52 -7.68
C TYR A 152 7.11 7.14 -8.37
N LYS A 153 6.45 8.10 -7.72
CA LYS A 153 5.20 8.75 -8.22
C LYS A 153 5.32 9.30 -9.63
N GLU A 154 6.49 9.79 -9.99
CA GLU A 154 6.77 10.35 -11.31
C GLU A 154 6.69 9.30 -12.44
N LEU A 155 6.91 8.03 -12.14
CA LEU A 155 6.82 6.94 -13.11
C LEU A 155 5.38 6.46 -13.32
N PHE A 156 4.52 6.60 -12.29
CA PHE A 156 3.16 6.07 -12.29
C PHE A 156 2.12 7.19 -12.35
N ASN A 157 2.20 8.00 -13.41
CA ASN A 157 1.32 9.15 -13.60
C ASN A 157 -0.14 8.72 -13.84
N GLU A 158 -1.05 9.14 -12.95
CA GLU A 158 -2.47 8.77 -12.96
C GLU A 158 -3.25 9.35 -14.15
N GLU A 159 -2.89 10.55 -14.64
CA GLU A 159 -3.54 11.14 -15.81
C GLU A 159 -3.22 10.31 -17.06
N LYS A 160 -1.94 9.93 -17.23
CA LYS A 160 -1.52 9.04 -18.30
C LYS A 160 -2.22 7.69 -18.22
N TRP A 161 -2.33 7.11 -17.02
CA TRP A 161 -3.04 5.86 -16.79
C TRP A 161 -4.52 5.97 -17.18
N THR A 162 -5.19 7.02 -16.68
CA THR A 162 -6.60 7.28 -16.96
C THR A 162 -6.88 7.43 -18.45
N SER A 163 -5.93 8.01 -19.22
CA SER A 163 -6.05 8.19 -20.67
C SER A 163 -6.14 6.88 -21.48
N PHE A 164 -5.81 5.74 -20.90
CA PHE A 164 -5.97 4.43 -21.54
C PHE A 164 -7.42 3.95 -21.55
N ASN A 165 -8.23 4.41 -20.60
CA ASN A 165 -9.61 3.99 -20.45
C ASN A 165 -10.53 4.60 -21.52
N ASN A 166 -11.72 4.05 -21.63
CA ASN A 166 -12.76 4.64 -22.48
C ASN A 166 -13.10 6.07 -22.03
N LYS A 167 -13.34 6.97 -22.98
CA LYS A 167 -13.55 8.42 -22.72
C LYS A 167 -14.63 8.73 -21.69
N ASN A 168 -15.66 7.87 -21.58
CA ASN A 168 -16.78 8.07 -20.66
C ASN A 168 -16.53 7.48 -19.26
N PHE A 169 -15.41 6.78 -19.05
CA PHE A 169 -15.09 6.20 -17.75
C PHE A 169 -14.42 7.25 -16.84
N LYS A 170 -14.83 7.27 -15.58
CA LYS A 170 -14.24 8.11 -14.54
C LYS A 170 -14.04 7.29 -13.28
N TYR A 171 -12.84 7.40 -12.70
CA TYR A 171 -12.57 6.87 -11.35
C TYR A 171 -13.30 7.67 -10.29
N SER A 172 -13.49 7.06 -9.11
CA SER A 172 -13.91 7.75 -7.90
C SER A 172 -12.79 8.61 -7.34
N THR A 173 -13.12 9.54 -6.44
CA THR A 173 -12.15 10.44 -5.80
C THR A 173 -11.31 9.77 -4.71
N CYS A 174 -11.78 8.64 -4.16
CA CYS A 174 -11.03 7.81 -3.22
C CYS A 174 -11.50 6.35 -3.28
N SER A 175 -10.64 5.39 -2.87
CA SER A 175 -10.96 3.97 -2.86
C SER A 175 -12.08 3.62 -1.87
N THR A 176 -12.04 4.23 -0.67
CA THR A 176 -13.06 4.03 0.37
C THR A 176 -14.38 4.75 0.09
N CYS A 177 -14.42 5.72 -0.83
CA CYS A 177 -15.65 6.39 -1.29
C CYS A 177 -16.41 5.55 -2.34
N SER A 178 -15.74 4.58 -2.95
CA SER A 178 -16.31 3.73 -3.97
C SER A 178 -17.09 2.57 -3.36
N LYS A 179 -18.21 2.20 -3.98
CA LYS A 179 -18.90 0.95 -3.67
C LYS A 179 -18.34 -0.25 -4.44
N LYS A 180 -17.28 -0.05 -5.24
CA LYS A 180 -16.66 -1.06 -6.09
C LYS A 180 -15.56 -1.77 -5.30
N LEU A 181 -15.91 -2.81 -4.57
CA LEU A 181 -15.01 -3.52 -3.66
C LEU A 181 -14.74 -4.98 -4.06
N GLY A 182 -15.36 -5.46 -5.16
CA GLY A 182 -15.24 -6.85 -5.61
C GLY A 182 -13.84 -7.19 -6.11
N LEU A 183 -13.23 -8.25 -5.56
CA LEU A 183 -11.90 -8.73 -5.88
C LEU A 183 -11.87 -9.88 -6.89
N ASP A 184 -13.03 -10.40 -7.30
CA ASP A 184 -13.10 -11.44 -8.31
C ASP A 184 -12.64 -10.93 -9.68
N THR A 185 -11.80 -11.73 -10.34
CA THR A 185 -11.31 -11.38 -11.67
C THR A 185 -12.40 -11.56 -12.71
N TYR A 186 -12.67 -10.54 -13.50
CA TYR A 186 -13.66 -10.58 -14.57
C TYR A 186 -13.34 -11.62 -15.66
N LYS A 187 -14.38 -12.24 -16.21
CA LYS A 187 -14.24 -13.07 -17.42
C LYS A 187 -13.90 -12.20 -18.64
N HIS A 188 -14.56 -11.05 -18.77
CA HIS A 188 -14.36 -10.04 -19.83
C HIS A 188 -13.91 -8.75 -19.17
N THR A 189 -12.65 -8.38 -19.38
CA THR A 189 -11.99 -7.35 -18.59
C THR A 189 -12.32 -5.92 -19.00
N ASN A 190 -12.58 -5.66 -20.29
CA ASN A 190 -12.86 -4.31 -20.81
C ASN A 190 -12.02 -3.21 -20.19
N GLY A 191 -10.71 -3.45 -20.07
CA GLY A 191 -9.72 -2.56 -19.47
C GLY A 191 -9.53 -2.71 -17.95
N PHE A 192 -10.37 -3.50 -17.26
CA PHE A 192 -10.33 -3.67 -15.81
C PHE A 192 -10.34 -5.14 -15.42
N LEU A 193 -9.49 -5.51 -14.47
CA LEU A 193 -9.34 -6.90 -14.03
C LEU A 193 -10.40 -7.32 -13.00
N THR A 194 -10.78 -6.41 -12.12
CA THR A 194 -11.74 -6.63 -11.03
C THR A 194 -12.70 -5.45 -10.93
N GLU A 195 -13.74 -5.57 -10.14
CA GLU A 195 -14.58 -4.42 -9.81
C GLU A 195 -13.76 -3.36 -9.05
N TYR A 196 -12.89 -3.78 -8.13
CA TYR A 196 -12.04 -2.90 -7.33
C TYR A 196 -11.08 -2.07 -8.19
N SER A 197 -10.59 -2.60 -9.31
CA SER A 197 -9.76 -1.84 -10.26
C SER A 197 -10.47 -0.64 -10.89
N GLN A 198 -11.80 -0.54 -10.75
CA GLN A 198 -12.55 0.63 -11.22
C GLN A 198 -12.72 1.72 -10.13
N SER A 199 -12.16 1.54 -8.94
CA SER A 199 -12.31 2.49 -7.83
C SER A 199 -11.47 3.75 -8.03
N THR A 200 -10.14 3.63 -8.10
CA THR A 200 -9.21 4.73 -8.41
C THR A 200 -8.13 4.29 -9.38
N ALA A 201 -7.41 5.25 -9.96
CA ALA A 201 -6.29 4.95 -10.87
C ALA A 201 -5.16 4.19 -10.15
N SER A 202 -4.89 4.54 -8.89
CA SER A 202 -3.89 3.85 -8.07
C SER A 202 -4.25 2.40 -7.81
N GLU A 203 -5.50 2.12 -7.44
CA GLU A 203 -5.99 0.75 -7.21
C GLU A 203 -5.97 -0.08 -8.50
N ASP A 204 -6.32 0.53 -9.63
CA ASP A 204 -6.26 -0.15 -10.93
C ASP A 204 -4.82 -0.52 -11.33
N MET A 205 -3.86 0.38 -11.10
CA MET A 205 -2.45 0.07 -11.31
C MET A 205 -1.98 -1.08 -10.42
N ALA A 206 -2.38 -1.08 -9.14
CA ALA A 206 -2.05 -2.12 -8.18
C ALA A 206 -2.66 -3.48 -8.56
N GLU A 207 -3.91 -3.48 -9.03
CA GLU A 207 -4.57 -4.68 -9.55
C GLU A 207 -3.83 -5.24 -10.77
N VAL A 208 -3.47 -4.40 -11.75
CA VAL A 208 -2.72 -4.84 -12.94
C VAL A 208 -1.36 -5.40 -12.54
N PHE A 209 -0.60 -4.71 -11.66
CA PHE A 209 0.69 -5.19 -11.19
C PHE A 209 0.58 -6.55 -10.47
N SER A 210 -0.36 -6.68 -9.54
CA SER A 210 -0.55 -7.92 -8.77
C SER A 210 -0.88 -9.11 -9.68
N HIS A 211 -1.73 -8.93 -10.69
CA HIS A 211 -2.05 -9.97 -11.66
C HIS A 211 -0.86 -10.35 -12.54
N LEU A 212 0.00 -9.38 -12.90
CA LEU A 212 1.24 -9.67 -13.63
C LEU A 212 2.19 -10.54 -12.82
N ILE A 213 2.37 -10.26 -11.53
CA ILE A 213 3.21 -11.07 -10.63
C ILE A 213 2.60 -12.47 -10.42
N TYR A 214 1.27 -12.56 -10.34
CA TYR A 214 0.55 -13.81 -10.16
C TYR A 214 0.41 -14.60 -11.49
N LYS A 215 0.97 -14.06 -12.61
CA LYS A 215 0.96 -14.65 -13.95
C LYS A 215 -0.45 -14.90 -14.51
N ILE A 216 -1.41 -14.09 -14.12
CA ILE A 216 -2.75 -14.06 -14.69
C ILE A 216 -2.82 -12.90 -15.68
N SER A 217 -2.42 -13.15 -16.94
CA SER A 217 -2.64 -12.16 -18.00
C SER A 217 -3.95 -12.45 -18.72
N LYS A 218 -4.79 -11.43 -18.84
CA LYS A 218 -6.04 -11.46 -19.61
C LYS A 218 -6.05 -10.46 -20.77
N SER A 219 -4.89 -9.86 -21.06
CA SER A 219 -4.77 -8.81 -22.05
C SER A 219 -4.85 -9.29 -23.52
N LYS A 220 -4.85 -10.61 -23.78
CA LYS A 220 -4.81 -11.16 -25.15
C LYS A 220 -5.88 -10.56 -26.07
N ASN A 221 -7.09 -10.36 -25.57
CA ASN A 221 -8.24 -9.82 -26.31
C ASN A 221 -8.71 -8.46 -25.77
N ASP A 222 -7.89 -7.78 -24.96
CA ASP A 222 -8.23 -6.49 -24.38
C ASP A 222 -7.10 -5.47 -24.65
N PRO A 223 -7.27 -4.61 -25.67
CA PRO A 223 -6.24 -3.64 -26.04
C PRO A 223 -5.98 -2.57 -24.97
N ILE A 224 -6.99 -2.24 -24.14
CA ILE A 224 -6.82 -1.29 -23.02
C ILE A 224 -5.94 -1.92 -21.96
N LEU A 225 -6.28 -3.14 -21.55
CA LEU A 225 -5.50 -3.87 -20.54
C LEU A 225 -4.07 -4.11 -21.01
N LYS A 226 -3.86 -4.43 -22.30
CA LYS A 226 -2.52 -4.58 -22.88
C LYS A 226 -1.68 -3.30 -22.75
N LYS A 227 -2.27 -2.12 -22.98
CA LYS A 227 -1.57 -0.83 -22.76
C LYS A 227 -1.20 -0.63 -21.30
N LYS A 228 -2.12 -0.95 -20.38
CA LYS A 228 -1.92 -0.90 -18.92
C LYS A 228 -0.78 -1.83 -18.46
N GLU A 229 -0.81 -3.08 -18.87
CA GLU A 229 0.27 -4.05 -18.58
C GLU A 229 1.63 -3.57 -19.11
N THR A 230 1.65 -3.06 -20.35
CA THR A 230 2.88 -2.52 -20.95
C THR A 230 3.41 -1.31 -20.17
N PHE A 231 2.52 -0.41 -19.73
CA PHE A 231 2.88 0.73 -18.92
C PHE A 231 3.53 0.31 -17.59
N ILE A 232 2.92 -0.63 -16.87
CA ILE A 232 3.46 -1.17 -15.61
C ILE A 232 4.83 -1.80 -15.85
N ARG A 233 4.96 -2.71 -16.84
CA ARG A 233 6.24 -3.40 -17.15
C ARG A 233 7.35 -2.41 -17.46
N ASN A 234 7.09 -1.42 -18.31
CA ASN A 234 8.08 -0.44 -18.72
C ASN A 234 8.55 0.43 -17.54
N ASN A 235 7.65 0.82 -16.63
CA ASN A 235 8.02 1.66 -15.50
C ASN A 235 8.72 0.85 -14.38
N ILE A 236 8.31 -0.37 -14.12
CA ILE A 236 9.05 -1.27 -13.21
C ILE A 236 10.47 -1.53 -13.74
N SER A 237 10.64 -1.73 -15.04
CA SER A 237 11.97 -1.95 -15.62
C SER A 237 12.92 -0.74 -15.51
N LYS A 238 12.38 0.48 -15.39
CA LYS A 238 13.19 1.68 -15.07
C LYS A 238 13.71 1.68 -13.64
N ILE A 239 12.92 1.13 -12.70
CA ILE A 239 13.33 0.97 -11.30
C ILE A 239 14.37 -0.15 -11.19
N ASP A 240 14.10 -1.29 -11.82
CA ASP A 240 15.00 -2.43 -11.83
C ASP A 240 14.92 -3.20 -13.14
N LYS A 241 15.99 -3.12 -13.96
CA LYS A 241 16.09 -3.81 -15.24
C LYS A 241 16.04 -5.33 -15.11
N ASN A 242 16.40 -5.86 -13.93
CA ASN A 242 16.42 -7.30 -13.64
C ASN A 242 15.12 -7.80 -13.02
N PHE A 243 14.13 -6.94 -12.84
CA PHE A 243 12.84 -7.34 -12.27
C PHE A 243 12.14 -8.36 -13.19
N LYS A 244 11.67 -9.45 -12.60
CA LYS A 244 10.96 -10.53 -13.32
C LYS A 244 9.50 -10.57 -12.88
N PHE A 245 8.61 -10.46 -13.87
CA PHE A 245 7.18 -10.69 -13.69
C PHE A 245 6.83 -12.16 -13.75
#